data_63c08b1f6e83116ac4c7de70aebfe29b
#
_entry.id   63c08b1f6e83116ac4c7de70aebfe29b
#
_cell.length_a   1.000
_cell.length_b   1.000
_cell.length_c   1.000
_cell.angle_alpha   90.00
_cell.angle_beta   90.00
_cell.angle_gamma   90.00
#
_symmetry.space_group_name_H-M   'P 1'
#
loop_
_entity.id
_entity.type
_entity.pdbx_description
1 polymer ?
#
loop_
_entity_poly.entity_id
_entity_poly.type
_entity_poly.pdbx_seq_one_letter_code
_entity_poly.pdbx_strand_id
1 'polypeptide(L)'
;MSLVAVALSACGGGQKIPLPGALLRTDTVWMDVHHGEKIALDPHNTVTAVYHFDGKGNVLAYTGLDLDLGDLSGKNEKQILELAQKQFERNFYRHKQQLREKLEVQLEALRKESIKVWQEGNSKEVREKLKKIDEKIKELREQFNAVDFAEYESPKAMPVSYTFGTYDEDEYNRKQTQLVLTFSVQQLAKESMDFQTVTVQKNLREGFFRSNANEVNGSYYVGLTEAGLEGDESGDYHDFMMLVKKGHKGIELQK
;
A
#
# COMPACT_ATOMS: atom_id res chain seq x y z
N MET A 1 8.56 -4.62 -37.40
CA MET A 1 9.11 -3.65 -36.43
C MET A 1 9.47 -4.40 -35.17
N SER A 2 10.78 -4.56 -34.91
CA SER A 2 11.27 -5.36 -33.79
C SER A 2 11.09 -4.60 -32.49
N LEU A 3 10.29 -5.16 -31.58
CA LEU A 3 10.22 -4.72 -30.19
C LEU A 3 11.55 -5.07 -29.50
N VAL A 4 12.37 -4.07 -29.26
CA VAL A 4 13.51 -4.18 -28.36
C VAL A 4 12.96 -4.12 -26.93
N ALA A 5 12.74 -5.28 -26.35
CA ALA A 5 12.56 -5.42 -24.91
C ALA A 5 13.92 -5.12 -24.25
N VAL A 6 14.12 -3.90 -23.81
CA VAL A 6 15.27 -3.55 -22.97
C VAL A 6 14.97 -4.04 -21.55
N ALA A 7 15.38 -5.28 -21.28
CA ALA A 7 15.41 -5.78 -19.92
C ALA A 7 16.47 -4.97 -19.13
N LEU A 8 16.05 -4.12 -18.22
CA LEU A 8 16.94 -3.39 -17.29
C LEU A 8 17.77 -4.32 -16.39
N SER A 9 17.44 -5.60 -16.33
CA SER A 9 18.24 -6.62 -15.65
C SER A 9 19.65 -6.83 -16.22
N ALA A 10 19.99 -6.23 -17.37
CA ALA A 10 21.27 -6.38 -18.05
C ALA A 10 22.21 -5.18 -17.94
N CYS A 11 21.83 -4.08 -17.31
CA CYS A 11 22.71 -2.92 -17.16
C CYS A 11 23.76 -3.18 -16.09
N GLY A 12 24.91 -3.67 -16.51
CA GLY A 12 26.15 -3.72 -15.72
C GLY A 12 26.48 -2.33 -15.18
N GLY A 13 27.03 -2.26 -13.95
CA GLY A 13 27.27 -1.09 -13.16
C GLY A 13 27.80 0.12 -13.92
N GLY A 14 26.97 1.09 -14.15
CA GLY A 14 27.39 2.35 -14.77
C GLY A 14 26.32 3.32 -15.18
N GLN A 15 25.08 2.90 -15.40
CA GLN A 15 23.98 3.79 -15.80
C GLN A 15 23.03 4.09 -14.62
N LYS A 16 22.52 5.32 -14.61
CA LYS A 16 21.41 5.70 -13.73
C LYS A 16 20.09 5.23 -14.32
N ILE A 17 19.11 4.96 -13.47
CA ILE A 17 17.75 4.65 -13.89
C ILE A 17 17.02 5.94 -14.25
N PRO A 18 16.61 6.15 -15.51
CA PRO A 18 15.86 7.35 -15.89
C PRO A 18 14.42 7.25 -15.45
N LEU A 19 13.95 8.14 -14.56
CA LEU A 19 12.56 8.26 -14.16
C LEU A 19 11.90 9.49 -14.82
N PRO A 20 10.63 9.40 -15.21
CA PRO A 20 9.66 8.30 -15.02
C PRO A 20 9.72 7.21 -16.11
N GLY A 21 10.61 7.31 -17.08
CA GLY A 21 10.66 6.38 -18.22
C GLY A 21 10.74 4.91 -17.80
N ALA A 22 11.53 4.61 -16.77
CA ALA A 22 11.65 3.24 -16.25
C ALA A 22 10.32 2.71 -15.69
N LEU A 23 9.56 3.52 -14.94
CA LEU A 23 8.26 3.12 -14.39
C LEU A 23 7.22 2.84 -15.47
N LEU A 24 7.27 3.57 -16.59
CA LEU A 24 6.24 3.50 -17.63
C LEU A 24 6.55 2.50 -18.75
N ARG A 25 7.83 2.16 -18.95
CA ARG A 25 8.29 1.40 -20.12
C ARG A 25 9.04 0.13 -19.79
N THR A 26 9.21 -0.16 -18.52
CA THR A 26 9.95 -1.34 -18.06
C THR A 26 9.17 -2.05 -16.98
N ASP A 27 9.20 -3.36 -17.04
CA ASP A 27 8.68 -4.23 -15.99
C ASP A 27 9.60 -4.11 -14.77
N THR A 28 9.09 -3.51 -13.67
CA THR A 28 9.88 -3.22 -12.45
C THR A 28 9.05 -3.31 -11.19
N VAL A 29 9.71 -3.68 -10.10
CA VAL A 29 9.10 -3.77 -8.77
C VAL A 29 9.67 -2.69 -7.85
N TRP A 30 8.77 -1.92 -7.26
CA TRP A 30 9.08 -0.83 -6.34
C TRP A 30 8.39 -1.07 -5.00
N MET A 31 8.92 -0.48 -3.95
CA MET A 31 8.46 -0.67 -2.58
C MET A 31 8.38 0.68 -1.86
N ASP A 32 7.35 0.85 -1.03
CA ASP A 32 7.35 1.88 -0.01
C ASP A 32 8.01 1.33 1.24
N VAL A 33 9.06 2.00 1.67
CA VAL A 33 9.82 1.66 2.88
C VAL A 33 9.68 2.77 3.89
N HIS A 34 9.16 2.43 5.05
CA HIS A 34 9.04 3.31 6.20
C HIS A 34 10.21 3.07 7.15
N HIS A 35 10.94 4.11 7.52
CA HIS A 35 12.15 3.95 8.33
C HIS A 35 12.27 4.97 9.48
N GLY A 36 11.18 5.48 10.03
CA GLY A 36 11.21 6.37 11.18
C GLY A 36 12.24 7.49 11.06
N GLU A 37 12.79 7.95 12.18
CA GLU A 37 13.76 9.06 12.22
C GLU A 37 15.18 8.72 11.69
N LYS A 38 15.48 7.47 11.38
CA LYS A 38 16.82 7.05 10.94
C LYS A 38 16.97 7.24 9.44
N ILE A 39 18.00 7.96 9.04
CA ILE A 39 18.33 8.20 7.62
C ILE A 39 18.89 6.93 6.93
N ALA A 40 19.40 5.95 7.67
CA ALA A 40 20.00 4.74 7.11
C ALA A 40 18.98 3.60 6.99
N LEU A 41 19.00 2.88 5.85
CA LEU A 41 18.22 1.65 5.70
C LEU A 41 18.68 0.60 6.71
N ASP A 42 17.68 -0.02 7.35
CA ASP A 42 17.83 -1.05 8.38
C ASP A 42 17.01 -2.27 7.98
N PRO A 43 17.45 -3.52 8.26
CA PRO A 43 16.65 -4.71 8.02
C PRO A 43 15.25 -4.70 8.64
N HIS A 44 15.06 -3.95 9.72
CA HIS A 44 13.77 -3.80 10.42
C HIS A 44 12.89 -2.66 9.89
N ASN A 45 13.34 -1.94 8.85
CA ASN A 45 12.45 -0.98 8.20
C ASN A 45 11.25 -1.69 7.60
N THR A 46 10.07 -1.08 7.74
CA THR A 46 8.82 -1.69 7.31
C THR A 46 8.53 -1.39 5.86
N VAL A 47 8.30 -2.43 5.07
CA VAL A 47 7.75 -2.32 3.70
C VAL A 47 6.24 -2.30 3.81
N THR A 48 5.65 -1.13 3.55
CA THR A 48 4.20 -0.88 3.68
C THR A 48 3.42 -1.11 2.39
N ALA A 49 4.10 -1.07 1.25
CA ALA A 49 3.51 -1.40 -0.05
C ALA A 49 4.55 -1.93 -1.04
N VAL A 50 4.09 -2.74 -1.98
CA VAL A 50 4.87 -3.22 -3.13
C VAL A 50 4.09 -2.93 -4.40
N TYR A 51 4.76 -2.34 -5.38
CA TYR A 51 4.22 -1.90 -6.65
C TYR A 51 4.90 -2.62 -7.80
N HIS A 52 4.12 -3.19 -8.68
CA HIS A 52 4.60 -3.79 -9.93
C HIS A 52 4.15 -2.93 -11.11
N PHE A 53 5.09 -2.22 -11.73
CA PHE A 53 4.87 -1.47 -12.96
C PHE A 53 5.09 -2.39 -14.16
N ASP A 54 4.09 -2.55 -15.01
CA ASP A 54 4.07 -3.54 -16.11
C ASP A 54 4.83 -3.09 -17.38
N GLY A 55 5.45 -1.92 -17.34
CA GLY A 55 6.10 -1.32 -18.53
C GLY A 55 5.14 -0.91 -19.64
N LYS A 56 3.82 -0.92 -19.41
CA LYS A 56 2.76 -0.52 -20.36
C LYS A 56 1.91 0.63 -19.82
N GLY A 57 2.38 1.26 -18.76
CA GLY A 57 1.72 2.38 -18.11
C GLY A 57 0.68 1.98 -17.06
N ASN A 58 0.73 0.75 -16.55
CA ASN A 58 -0.10 0.34 -15.42
C ASN A 58 0.75 -0.07 -14.22
N VAL A 59 0.14 -0.02 -13.05
CA VAL A 59 0.71 -0.46 -11.78
C VAL A 59 -0.26 -1.38 -11.05
N LEU A 60 0.25 -2.52 -10.59
CA LEU A 60 -0.41 -3.40 -9.64
C LEU A 60 0.17 -3.09 -8.25
N ALA A 61 -0.68 -2.80 -7.27
CA ALA A 61 -0.26 -2.41 -5.94
C ALA A 61 -0.78 -3.36 -4.87
N TYR A 62 0.11 -3.81 -4.00
CA TYR A 62 -0.19 -4.49 -2.74
C TYR A 62 0.12 -3.51 -1.60
N THR A 63 -0.89 -2.99 -0.93
CA THR A 63 -0.78 -1.96 0.11
C THR A 63 -1.17 -2.50 1.48
N GLY A 64 -0.85 -1.74 2.55
CA GLY A 64 -1.14 -2.17 3.93
C GLY A 64 -0.34 -3.41 4.33
N LEU A 65 0.85 -3.56 3.77
CA LEU A 65 1.78 -4.61 4.14
C LEU A 65 2.48 -4.25 5.46
N ASP A 66 3.05 -5.29 6.08
CA ASP A 66 3.85 -5.20 7.29
C ASP A 66 4.96 -6.25 7.15
N LEU A 67 5.92 -5.95 6.27
CA LEU A 67 7.05 -6.81 5.96
C LEU A 67 8.34 -6.12 6.40
N ASP A 68 9.24 -6.84 7.04
CA ASP A 68 10.58 -6.33 7.29
C ASP A 68 11.38 -6.29 5.98
N LEU A 69 12.12 -5.20 5.74
CA LEU A 69 13.00 -5.08 4.58
C LEU A 69 14.04 -6.21 4.57
N GLY A 70 14.47 -6.66 5.75
CA GLY A 70 15.34 -7.83 5.94
C GLY A 70 14.77 -9.13 5.38
N ASP A 71 13.45 -9.32 5.46
CA ASP A 71 12.77 -10.50 4.91
C ASP A 71 12.81 -10.54 3.38
N LEU A 72 13.03 -9.42 2.74
CA LEU A 72 13.17 -9.31 1.29
C LEU A 72 14.60 -9.54 0.81
N SER A 73 15.57 -9.56 1.72
CA SER A 73 16.98 -9.75 1.39
C SER A 73 17.24 -11.10 0.73
N GLY A 74 18.05 -11.10 -0.32
CA GLY A 74 18.35 -12.29 -1.11
C GLY A 74 17.24 -12.76 -2.06
N LYS A 75 16.09 -12.05 -2.09
CA LYS A 75 14.98 -12.36 -2.99
C LYS A 75 15.07 -11.54 -4.28
N ASN A 76 14.60 -12.13 -5.38
CA ASN A 76 14.41 -11.40 -6.63
C ASN A 76 13.00 -10.75 -6.66
N GLU A 77 12.76 -9.89 -7.65
CA GLU A 77 11.50 -9.15 -7.82
C GLU A 77 10.27 -10.05 -7.82
N LYS A 78 10.33 -11.21 -8.50
CA LYS A 78 9.23 -12.17 -8.53
C LYS A 78 8.92 -12.72 -7.13
N GLN A 79 9.94 -13.07 -6.35
CA GLN A 79 9.79 -13.56 -4.99
C GLN A 79 9.25 -12.47 -4.04
N ILE A 80 9.63 -11.21 -4.26
CA ILE A 80 9.10 -10.05 -3.52
C ILE A 80 7.60 -9.89 -3.81
N LEU A 81 7.20 -9.94 -5.08
CA LEU A 81 5.79 -9.89 -5.47
C LEU A 81 4.96 -11.04 -4.88
N GLU A 82 5.48 -12.25 -4.90
CA GLU A 82 4.82 -13.42 -4.30
C GLU A 82 4.63 -13.26 -2.79
N LEU A 83 5.60 -12.68 -2.08
CA LEU A 83 5.48 -12.37 -0.66
C LEU A 83 4.44 -11.28 -0.40
N ALA A 84 4.48 -10.20 -1.17
CA ALA A 84 3.51 -9.11 -1.06
C ALA A 84 2.08 -9.61 -1.29
N GLN A 85 1.87 -10.41 -2.34
CA GLN A 85 0.57 -11.02 -2.62
C GLN A 85 0.08 -11.89 -1.45
N LYS A 86 0.94 -12.79 -0.94
CA LYS A 86 0.60 -13.65 0.20
C LYS A 86 0.27 -12.85 1.46
N GLN A 87 1.02 -11.78 1.73
CA GLN A 87 0.74 -10.93 2.89
C GLN A 87 -0.57 -10.17 2.72
N PHE A 88 -0.84 -9.64 1.53
CA PHE A 88 -2.08 -8.95 1.20
C PHE A 88 -3.29 -9.88 1.34
N GLU A 89 -3.20 -11.13 0.84
CA GLU A 89 -4.22 -12.16 1.02
C GLU A 89 -4.43 -12.51 2.51
N ARG A 90 -3.35 -12.67 3.28
CA ARG A 90 -3.45 -12.89 4.74
C ARG A 90 -4.15 -11.72 5.44
N ASN A 91 -3.87 -10.49 5.03
CA ASN A 91 -4.53 -9.32 5.59
C ASN A 91 -6.02 -9.31 5.28
N PHE A 92 -6.43 -9.74 4.08
CA PHE A 92 -7.84 -9.92 3.74
C PHE A 92 -8.53 -10.90 4.70
N TYR A 93 -7.97 -12.09 4.91
CA TYR A 93 -8.58 -13.09 5.81
C TYR A 93 -8.55 -12.65 7.28
N ARG A 94 -7.51 -11.94 7.72
CA ARG A 94 -7.46 -11.35 9.06
C ARG A 94 -8.56 -10.30 9.24
N HIS A 95 -8.74 -9.42 8.28
CA HIS A 95 -9.80 -8.42 8.29
C HIS A 95 -11.19 -9.05 8.31
N LYS A 96 -11.41 -10.07 7.48
CA LYS A 96 -12.64 -10.88 7.47
C LYS A 96 -12.95 -11.45 8.85
N GLN A 97 -11.97 -12.04 9.51
CA GLN A 97 -12.14 -12.57 10.86
C GLN A 97 -12.50 -11.48 11.87
N GLN A 98 -11.79 -10.36 11.86
CA GLN A 98 -12.05 -9.23 12.76
C GLN A 98 -13.47 -8.65 12.58
N LEU A 99 -13.93 -8.51 11.34
CA LEU A 99 -15.30 -8.06 11.06
C LEU A 99 -16.35 -9.08 11.54
N ARG A 100 -16.12 -10.38 11.32
CA ARG A 100 -17.00 -11.43 11.85
C ARG A 100 -17.14 -11.33 13.36
N GLU A 101 -16.03 -11.32 14.08
CA GLU A 101 -16.01 -11.23 15.55
C GLU A 101 -16.75 -9.99 16.04
N LYS A 102 -16.51 -8.83 15.41
CA LYS A 102 -17.22 -7.57 15.72
C LYS A 102 -18.74 -7.70 15.54
N LEU A 103 -19.18 -8.28 14.42
CA LEU A 103 -20.60 -8.47 14.11
C LEU A 103 -21.26 -9.50 15.03
N GLU A 104 -20.56 -10.58 15.40
CA GLU A 104 -21.06 -11.57 16.37
C GLU A 104 -21.31 -10.95 17.74
N VAL A 105 -20.37 -10.10 18.23
CA VAL A 105 -20.53 -9.38 19.50
C VAL A 105 -21.74 -8.43 19.46
N GLN A 106 -21.95 -7.73 18.34
CA GLN A 106 -23.08 -6.83 18.17
C GLN A 106 -24.41 -7.59 18.12
N LEU A 107 -24.47 -8.71 17.40
CA LEU A 107 -25.66 -9.57 17.34
C LEU A 107 -26.02 -10.14 18.71
N GLU A 108 -25.05 -10.57 19.49
CA GLU A 108 -25.26 -11.08 20.84
C GLU A 108 -25.76 -9.99 21.80
N ALA A 109 -25.23 -8.77 21.69
CA ALA A 109 -25.70 -7.63 22.45
C ALA A 109 -27.17 -7.29 22.16
N LEU A 110 -27.57 -7.26 20.88
CA LEU A 110 -28.97 -7.03 20.51
C LEU A 110 -29.91 -8.14 20.93
N ARG A 111 -29.48 -9.41 20.91
CA ARG A 111 -30.25 -10.53 21.43
C ARG A 111 -30.52 -10.38 22.94
N LYS A 112 -29.50 -10.01 23.71
CA LYS A 112 -29.65 -9.73 25.15
C LYS A 112 -30.57 -8.55 25.42
N GLU A 113 -30.47 -7.49 24.61
CA GLU A 113 -31.37 -6.33 24.68
C GLU A 113 -32.82 -6.75 24.37
N SER A 114 -33.04 -7.53 23.32
CA SER A 114 -34.36 -8.05 22.96
C SER A 114 -35.00 -8.84 24.09
N ILE A 115 -34.26 -9.72 24.78
CA ILE A 115 -34.76 -10.48 25.92
C ILE A 115 -35.16 -9.55 27.06
N LYS A 116 -34.37 -8.52 27.39
CA LYS A 116 -34.69 -7.54 28.43
C LYS A 116 -35.95 -6.76 28.11
N VAL A 117 -36.07 -6.25 26.88
CA VAL A 117 -37.24 -5.50 26.43
C VAL A 117 -38.48 -6.39 26.44
N TRP A 118 -38.37 -7.67 26.04
CA TRP A 118 -39.48 -8.62 26.11
C TRP A 118 -39.99 -8.82 27.54
N GLN A 119 -39.12 -8.81 28.55
CA GLN A 119 -39.46 -8.94 29.97
C GLN A 119 -40.21 -7.71 30.54
N GLU A 120 -40.17 -6.54 29.88
CA GLU A 120 -40.90 -5.33 30.25
C GLU A 120 -42.42 -5.47 30.06
N GLY A 121 -42.89 -6.53 29.38
CA GLY A 121 -44.30 -6.83 29.16
C GLY A 121 -44.76 -6.67 27.72
N ASN A 122 -46.05 -6.48 27.48
CA ASN A 122 -46.64 -6.50 26.13
C ASN A 122 -47.34 -5.17 25.77
N SER A 123 -46.83 -4.03 26.20
CA SER A 123 -47.32 -2.72 25.82
C SER A 123 -47.05 -2.41 24.34
N LYS A 124 -47.75 -1.41 23.78
CA LYS A 124 -47.50 -0.93 22.41
C LYS A 124 -46.05 -0.45 22.25
N GLU A 125 -45.53 0.24 23.26
CA GLU A 125 -44.17 0.77 23.28
C GLU A 125 -43.10 -0.36 23.25
N VAL A 126 -43.33 -1.44 24.03
CA VAL A 126 -42.46 -2.61 24.04
C VAL A 126 -42.44 -3.27 22.67
N ARG A 127 -43.58 -3.45 22.01
CA ARG A 127 -43.65 -4.01 20.66
C ARG A 127 -42.93 -3.15 19.63
N GLU A 128 -43.00 -1.84 19.71
CA GLU A 128 -42.26 -0.93 18.83
C GLU A 128 -40.73 -0.99 19.06
N LYS A 129 -40.28 -1.12 20.33
CA LYS A 129 -38.88 -1.33 20.67
C LYS A 129 -38.38 -2.65 20.09
N LEU A 130 -39.10 -3.73 20.31
CA LEU A 130 -38.75 -5.06 19.78
C LEU A 130 -38.63 -5.06 18.24
N LYS A 131 -39.59 -4.43 17.57
CA LYS A 131 -39.54 -4.30 16.11
C LYS A 131 -38.28 -3.60 15.63
N LYS A 132 -37.84 -2.52 16.28
CA LYS A 132 -36.60 -1.81 15.95
C LYS A 132 -35.35 -2.69 16.19
N ILE A 133 -35.34 -3.49 17.25
CA ILE A 133 -34.25 -4.42 17.54
C ILE A 133 -34.20 -5.50 16.48
N ASP A 134 -35.35 -6.07 16.08
CA ASP A 134 -35.41 -7.11 15.05
C ASP A 134 -34.95 -6.58 13.68
N GLU A 135 -35.29 -5.34 13.32
CA GLU A 135 -34.78 -4.67 12.12
C GLU A 135 -33.25 -4.56 12.14
N LYS A 136 -32.66 -4.12 13.26
CA LYS A 136 -31.20 -4.05 13.44
C LYS A 136 -30.54 -5.43 13.38
N ILE A 137 -31.14 -6.45 14.01
CA ILE A 137 -30.62 -7.84 13.95
C ILE A 137 -30.64 -8.34 12.50
N LYS A 138 -31.67 -8.01 11.73
CA LYS A 138 -31.74 -8.38 10.31
C LYS A 138 -30.60 -7.71 9.52
N GLU A 139 -30.41 -6.41 9.67
CA GLU A 139 -29.33 -5.66 9.01
C GLU A 139 -27.94 -6.24 9.34
N LEU A 140 -27.67 -6.51 10.63
CA LEU A 140 -26.40 -7.10 11.04
C LEU A 140 -26.20 -8.53 10.51
N ARG A 141 -27.25 -9.32 10.37
CA ARG A 141 -27.17 -10.65 9.75
C ARG A 141 -26.85 -10.56 8.26
N GLU A 142 -27.41 -9.59 7.55
CA GLU A 142 -27.10 -9.34 6.15
C GLU A 142 -25.62 -8.95 5.99
N GLN A 143 -25.10 -8.06 6.87
CA GLN A 143 -23.69 -7.71 6.91
C GLN A 143 -22.80 -8.91 7.25
N PHE A 144 -23.18 -9.72 8.24
CA PHE A 144 -22.47 -10.94 8.62
C PHE A 144 -22.37 -11.92 7.46
N ASN A 145 -23.46 -12.14 6.75
CA ASN A 145 -23.47 -13.00 5.57
C ASN A 145 -22.58 -12.45 4.46
N ALA A 146 -22.62 -11.13 4.21
CA ALA A 146 -21.75 -10.50 3.22
C ALA A 146 -20.26 -10.72 3.57
N VAL A 147 -19.89 -10.57 4.84
CA VAL A 147 -18.53 -10.86 5.31
C VAL A 147 -18.20 -12.35 5.18
N ASP A 148 -19.11 -13.24 5.57
CA ASP A 148 -18.87 -14.69 5.58
C ASP A 148 -18.66 -15.26 4.17
N PHE A 149 -19.40 -14.75 3.19
CA PHE A 149 -19.30 -15.16 1.78
C PHE A 149 -18.27 -14.38 0.95
N ALA A 150 -17.61 -13.35 1.53
CA ALA A 150 -16.58 -12.62 0.82
C ALA A 150 -15.39 -13.53 0.48
N GLU A 151 -14.99 -13.52 -0.79
CA GLU A 151 -13.83 -14.25 -1.31
C GLU A 151 -12.71 -13.27 -1.65
N TYR A 152 -11.47 -13.75 -1.51
CA TYR A 152 -10.31 -12.95 -1.88
C TYR A 152 -10.23 -12.81 -3.41
N GLU A 153 -10.09 -11.56 -3.85
CA GLU A 153 -9.72 -11.23 -5.22
C GLU A 153 -8.37 -10.48 -5.23
N SER A 154 -7.49 -10.86 -6.14
CA SER A 154 -6.24 -10.12 -6.32
C SER A 154 -6.53 -8.70 -6.81
N PRO A 155 -5.78 -7.69 -6.34
CA PRO A 155 -5.88 -6.34 -6.86
C PRO A 155 -5.68 -6.30 -8.37
N LYS A 156 -6.30 -5.34 -9.04
CA LYS A 156 -6.16 -5.13 -10.48
C LYS A 156 -5.11 -4.08 -10.78
N ALA A 157 -4.38 -4.27 -11.87
CA ALA A 157 -3.48 -3.25 -12.37
C ALA A 157 -4.27 -2.01 -12.83
N MET A 158 -3.81 -0.83 -12.44
CA MET A 158 -4.46 0.45 -12.69
C MET A 158 -3.52 1.38 -13.47
N PRO A 159 -4.05 2.28 -14.33
CA PRO A 159 -3.22 3.22 -15.06
C PRO A 159 -2.43 4.13 -14.13
N VAL A 160 -1.19 4.43 -14.52
CA VAL A 160 -0.32 5.39 -13.83
C VAL A 160 -0.08 6.61 -14.72
N SER A 161 -0.14 7.79 -14.13
CA SER A 161 0.23 9.05 -14.75
C SER A 161 1.29 9.77 -13.92
N TYR A 162 1.98 10.73 -14.53
CA TYR A 162 2.97 11.52 -13.84
C TYR A 162 2.98 12.96 -14.31
N THR A 163 3.46 13.84 -13.44
CA THR A 163 3.82 15.23 -13.75
C THR A 163 5.12 15.59 -13.05
N PHE A 164 5.77 16.66 -13.52
CA PHE A 164 6.86 17.25 -12.78
C PHE A 164 6.38 18.51 -12.07
N GLY A 165 6.69 18.58 -10.78
CA GLY A 165 6.50 19.76 -9.95
C GLY A 165 7.84 20.35 -9.51
N THR A 166 7.76 21.41 -8.73
CA THR A 166 8.89 22.00 -8.01
C THR A 166 8.50 22.09 -6.54
N TYR A 167 9.46 21.87 -5.66
CA TYR A 167 9.29 22.16 -4.23
C TYR A 167 10.38 23.16 -3.80
N ASP A 168 10.05 23.98 -2.82
CA ASP A 168 10.99 24.90 -2.22
C ASP A 168 11.73 24.15 -1.09
N GLU A 169 13.06 24.11 -1.17
CA GLU A 169 13.90 23.59 -0.09
C GLU A 169 14.05 24.70 0.95
N ASP A 170 13.64 24.42 2.19
CA ASP A 170 13.66 25.39 3.28
C ASP A 170 15.01 26.14 3.42
N GLU A 171 14.96 27.38 3.84
CA GLU A 171 16.05 28.35 4.12
C GLU A 171 16.78 28.94 2.91
N TYR A 172 16.86 28.31 1.73
CA TYR A 172 17.66 28.82 0.62
C TYR A 172 16.88 29.17 -0.65
N ASN A 173 15.56 29.09 -0.68
CA ASN A 173 14.71 29.34 -1.87
C ASN A 173 15.18 28.57 -3.13
N ARG A 174 15.77 27.39 -2.96
CA ARG A 174 16.19 26.54 -4.06
C ARG A 174 15.00 25.70 -4.53
N LYS A 175 14.58 25.94 -5.78
CA LYS A 175 13.55 25.11 -6.41
C LYS A 175 14.16 23.80 -6.90
N GLN A 176 13.73 22.69 -6.32
CA GLN A 176 14.12 21.36 -6.78
C GLN A 176 13.01 20.70 -7.59
N THR A 177 13.40 19.81 -8.51
CA THR A 177 12.44 19.03 -9.29
C THR A 177 11.85 17.92 -8.45
N GLN A 178 10.53 17.77 -8.53
CA GLN A 178 9.76 16.70 -7.90
C GLN A 178 9.04 15.92 -8.98
N LEU A 179 9.09 14.59 -8.92
CA LEU A 179 8.26 13.71 -9.72
C LEU A 179 6.97 13.39 -8.94
N VAL A 180 5.84 13.73 -9.53
CA VAL A 180 4.52 13.44 -8.96
C VAL A 180 3.92 12.27 -9.71
N LEU A 181 3.82 11.11 -9.08
CA LEU A 181 3.11 9.94 -9.60
C LEU A 181 1.67 9.96 -9.10
N THR A 182 0.72 9.69 -10.00
CA THR A 182 -0.69 9.56 -9.66
C THR A 182 -1.23 8.26 -10.24
N PHE A 183 -1.79 7.42 -9.39
CA PHE A 183 -2.42 6.16 -9.74
C PHE A 183 -3.47 5.77 -8.71
N SER A 184 -4.28 4.79 -9.04
CA SER A 184 -5.26 4.26 -8.10
C SER A 184 -4.81 2.91 -7.56
N VAL A 185 -5.16 2.63 -6.30
CA VAL A 185 -4.93 1.35 -5.64
C VAL A 185 -6.25 0.80 -5.09
N GLN A 186 -6.35 -0.51 -4.96
CA GLN A 186 -7.45 -1.16 -4.30
C GLN A 186 -7.10 -1.43 -2.84
N GLN A 187 -7.91 -0.91 -1.92
CA GLN A 187 -7.77 -1.11 -0.48
C GLN A 187 -9.05 -1.67 0.09
N LEU A 188 -8.94 -2.54 1.09
CA LEU A 188 -10.10 -3.00 1.85
C LEU A 188 -10.70 -1.85 2.65
N ALA A 189 -12.02 -1.71 2.56
CA ALA A 189 -12.75 -0.77 3.40
C ALA A 189 -12.66 -1.19 4.87
N LYS A 190 -12.62 -0.21 5.79
CA LYS A 190 -12.46 -0.50 7.23
C LYS A 190 -13.64 -1.26 7.84
N GLU A 191 -14.83 -1.06 7.31
CA GLU A 191 -16.09 -1.56 7.90
C GLU A 191 -16.83 -2.59 7.02
N SER A 192 -16.23 -2.99 5.89
CA SER A 192 -16.78 -4.02 5.00
C SER A 192 -15.67 -4.84 4.34
N MET A 193 -16.06 -5.87 3.57
CA MET A 193 -15.13 -6.66 2.75
C MET A 193 -14.95 -6.11 1.33
N ASP A 194 -15.51 -4.93 1.05
CA ASP A 194 -15.42 -4.34 -0.27
C ASP A 194 -14.05 -3.72 -0.51
N PHE A 195 -13.54 -3.86 -1.72
CA PHE A 195 -12.38 -3.11 -2.16
C PHE A 195 -12.81 -1.73 -2.63
N GLN A 196 -12.22 -0.71 -2.04
CA GLN A 196 -12.38 0.68 -2.47
C GLN A 196 -11.20 1.07 -3.35
N THR A 197 -11.49 1.77 -4.45
CA THR A 197 -10.45 2.37 -5.28
C THR A 197 -10.08 3.73 -4.69
N VAL A 198 -8.82 3.85 -4.29
CA VAL A 198 -8.27 5.08 -3.69
C VAL A 198 -7.22 5.64 -4.63
N THR A 199 -7.29 6.93 -4.94
CA THR A 199 -6.23 7.61 -5.69
C THR A 199 -5.07 7.92 -4.77
N VAL A 200 -3.88 7.48 -5.17
CA VAL A 200 -2.61 7.74 -4.49
C VAL A 200 -1.82 8.74 -5.31
N GLN A 201 -1.30 9.75 -4.65
CA GLN A 201 -0.34 10.68 -5.22
C GLN A 201 0.97 10.58 -4.44
N LYS A 202 2.05 10.23 -5.13
CA LYS A 202 3.39 10.18 -4.56
C LYS A 202 4.21 11.36 -5.06
N ASN A 203 4.66 12.16 -4.12
CA ASN A 203 5.51 13.31 -4.37
C ASN A 203 6.97 12.90 -4.13
N LEU A 204 7.65 12.45 -5.18
CA LEU A 204 8.95 11.85 -5.11
C LEU A 204 10.03 12.90 -5.41
N ARG A 205 10.94 13.09 -4.47
CA ARG A 205 12.07 14.02 -4.59
C ARG A 205 13.40 13.28 -4.54
N GLU A 206 14.43 13.93 -5.03
CA GLU A 206 15.78 13.46 -4.92
C GLU A 206 16.21 13.44 -3.44
N GLY A 207 16.38 12.22 -2.89
CA GLY A 207 16.79 12.02 -1.50
C GLY A 207 18.17 11.37 -1.40
N PHE A 208 18.54 10.99 -0.19
CA PHE A 208 19.82 10.36 0.12
C PHE A 208 20.09 9.07 -0.67
N PHE A 209 19.03 8.28 -0.96
CA PHE A 209 19.14 6.97 -1.62
C PHE A 209 19.21 7.03 -3.15
N ARG A 210 19.19 8.23 -3.72
CA ARG A 210 19.21 8.42 -5.18
C ARG A 210 20.56 8.09 -5.82
N SER A 211 21.63 8.50 -5.18
CA SER A 211 22.95 8.60 -5.83
C SER A 211 23.76 7.31 -5.77
N ASN A 212 23.45 6.38 -4.84
CA ASN A 212 24.19 5.14 -4.68
C ASN A 212 23.26 4.04 -4.20
N ALA A 213 23.57 2.79 -4.55
CA ALA A 213 22.89 1.63 -4.00
C ALA A 213 23.26 1.44 -2.53
N ASN A 214 22.25 1.29 -1.69
CA ASN A 214 22.39 1.02 -0.27
C ASN A 214 22.24 -0.49 -0.01
N GLU A 215 23.10 -1.03 0.81
CA GLU A 215 23.11 -2.45 1.13
C GLU A 215 22.34 -2.76 2.40
N VAL A 216 21.42 -3.73 2.30
CA VAL A 216 20.75 -4.34 3.46
C VAL A 216 20.84 -5.85 3.31
N ASN A 217 21.55 -6.51 4.22
CA ASN A 217 21.74 -7.97 4.24
C ASN A 217 22.16 -8.58 2.88
N GLY A 218 23.06 -7.91 2.15
CA GLY A 218 23.55 -8.37 0.84
C GLY A 218 22.67 -8.00 -0.36
N SER A 219 21.51 -7.40 -0.14
CA SER A 219 20.67 -6.81 -1.18
C SER A 219 20.93 -5.30 -1.32
N TYR A 220 20.81 -4.77 -2.53
CA TYR A 220 21.12 -3.36 -2.83
C TYR A 220 19.90 -2.65 -3.33
N TYR A 221 19.62 -1.46 -2.76
CA TYR A 221 18.42 -0.67 -3.05
C TYR A 221 18.80 0.74 -3.48
N VAL A 222 18.04 1.28 -4.41
CA VAL A 222 18.05 2.70 -4.80
C VAL A 222 16.63 3.23 -4.77
N GLY A 223 16.45 4.52 -4.53
CA GLY A 223 15.11 5.08 -4.41
C GLY A 223 15.06 6.59 -4.40
N LEU A 224 13.85 7.10 -4.24
CA LEU A 224 13.51 8.50 -4.05
C LEU A 224 12.79 8.63 -2.71
N THR A 225 13.03 9.75 -2.03
CA THR A 225 12.30 10.06 -0.80
C THR A 225 10.93 10.62 -1.15
N GLU A 226 9.89 10.13 -0.50
CA GLU A 226 8.56 10.72 -0.57
C GLU A 226 8.56 12.00 0.25
N ALA A 227 8.15 13.12 -0.36
CA ALA A 227 7.95 14.35 0.38
C ALA A 227 6.76 14.15 1.32
N GLY A 228 6.99 14.28 2.62
CA GLY A 228 5.94 14.18 3.62
C GLY A 228 4.78 15.10 3.28
N LEU A 229 3.58 14.69 3.63
CA LEU A 229 2.43 15.58 3.65
C LEU A 229 2.77 16.70 4.63
N GLU A 230 2.68 17.96 4.19
CA GLU A 230 2.81 19.12 5.08
C GLU A 230 1.88 18.92 6.28
N GLY A 231 2.45 18.72 7.47
CA GLY A 231 1.72 18.52 8.72
C GLY A 231 1.96 17.20 9.44
N ASP A 232 2.76 16.28 8.90
CA ASP A 232 3.17 15.11 9.64
C ASP A 232 4.34 15.48 10.58
N GLU A 233 3.98 15.80 11.83
CA GLU A 233 4.94 16.11 12.92
C GLU A 233 5.68 14.84 13.41
N SER A 234 5.39 13.65 12.85
CA SER A 234 5.93 12.38 13.32
C SER A 234 7.42 12.20 13.01
N GLY A 235 7.96 13.00 12.07
CA GLY A 235 9.34 12.82 11.61
C GLY A 235 9.58 11.52 10.83
N ASP A 236 8.52 10.83 10.43
CA ASP A 236 8.59 9.58 9.70
C ASP A 236 8.98 9.79 8.24
N TYR A 237 10.01 9.09 7.79
CA TYR A 237 10.47 9.11 6.41
C TYR A 237 9.93 7.91 5.64
N HIS A 238 9.45 8.19 4.44
CA HIS A 238 9.01 7.19 3.48
C HIS A 238 9.87 7.28 2.22
N ASP A 239 10.43 6.15 1.80
CA ASP A 239 11.19 6.04 0.58
C ASP A 239 10.52 5.11 -0.41
N PHE A 240 10.54 5.53 -1.67
CA PHE A 240 10.07 4.75 -2.81
C PHE A 240 11.27 4.08 -3.49
N MET A 241 11.46 2.79 -3.29
CA MET A 241 12.71 2.09 -3.57
C MET A 241 12.53 0.89 -4.48
N MET A 242 13.60 0.52 -5.18
CA MET A 242 13.70 -0.72 -5.96
C MET A 242 14.99 -1.48 -5.67
N LEU A 243 14.95 -2.80 -5.90
CA LEU A 243 16.10 -3.67 -5.84
C LEU A 243 17.00 -3.46 -7.06
N VAL A 244 18.32 -3.38 -6.84
CA VAL A 244 19.31 -3.21 -7.90
C VAL A 244 20.52 -4.13 -7.68
N LYS A 245 21.39 -4.22 -8.68
CA LYS A 245 22.66 -4.92 -8.55
C LYS A 245 23.67 -4.07 -7.78
N LYS A 246 24.63 -4.73 -7.13
CA LYS A 246 25.78 -4.08 -6.49
C LYS A 246 26.49 -3.14 -7.48
N GLY A 247 26.81 -1.93 -7.02
CA GLY A 247 27.53 -0.91 -7.82
C GLY A 247 26.63 -0.12 -8.78
N HIS A 248 25.31 -0.22 -8.67
CA HIS A 248 24.38 0.62 -9.42
C HIS A 248 24.51 2.10 -9.05
N LYS A 249 24.47 3.00 -10.04
CA LYS A 249 24.72 4.44 -9.87
C LYS A 249 23.49 5.28 -9.48
N GLY A 250 22.39 4.65 -9.11
CA GLY A 250 21.22 5.35 -8.61
C GLY A 250 20.20 5.75 -9.68
N ILE A 251 19.43 6.79 -9.38
CA ILE A 251 18.26 7.25 -10.15
C ILE A 251 18.55 8.65 -10.72
N GLU A 252 17.97 8.96 -11.88
CA GLU A 252 17.98 10.28 -12.48
C GLU A 252 16.56 10.69 -12.88
N LEU A 253 16.11 11.88 -12.43
CA LEU A 253 14.85 12.45 -12.89
C LEU A 253 15.08 13.13 -14.25
N GLN A 254 14.42 12.61 -15.29
CA GLN A 254 14.46 13.16 -16.65
C GLN A 254 13.11 13.80 -16.99
N LYS A 255 13.14 15.10 -17.29
CA LYS A 255 11.96 15.87 -17.76
C LYS A 255 11.63 15.58 -19.22
#